data_38a28f1ff8ae80b929bbf842c5838446
#
_entry.id   38a28f1ff8ae80b929bbf842c5838446
#
_cell.length_a   1.000
_cell.length_b   1.000
_cell.length_c   1.000
_cell.angle_alpha   90.00
_cell.angle_beta   90.00
_cell.angle_gamma   90.00
#
_symmetry.space_group_name_H-M   'P 1'
#
loop_
_entity.id
_entity.type
_entity.pdbx_description
1 polymer ?
#
loop_
_entity_poly.entity_id
_entity_poly.type
_entity_poly.pdbx_seq_one_letter_code
_entity_poly.pdbx_strand_id
1 'polypeptide(L)'
;MKPIKSRMTSYRTIKGLALGAAVLLSVAATPLAAATDDDSFFTHLHTEKAMANVTVSPGRAGPVEISIQLETTDETPLTAKAVSVTLVDTQTGRKLAPVEAARDGEDSWRVKVAQLTPGRWMLGLGISISEADRVSIESPILIK
;
A
#
# COMPACT_ATOMS: atom_id res chain seq x y z
N MET A 1 54.53 38.06 61.56
CA MET A 1 55.90 38.36 61.38
C MET A 1 56.35 37.80 60.06
N LYS A 2 56.66 38.63 59.15
CA LYS A 2 57.35 38.52 57.86
C LYS A 2 56.72 37.75 56.68
N PRO A 3 56.87 38.37 55.53
CA PRO A 3 56.26 38.03 54.25
C PRO A 3 57.24 37.24 53.38
N ILE A 4 56.79 36.60 52.37
CA ILE A 4 57.61 36.29 51.19
C ILE A 4 56.71 36.09 50.00
N LYS A 5 56.80 37.02 49.13
CA LYS A 5 57.27 37.08 47.74
C LYS A 5 56.49 36.20 46.76
N SER A 6 55.72 36.90 46.06
CA SER A 6 55.54 36.94 44.61
C SER A 6 56.57 36.14 43.80
N ARG A 7 56.05 35.22 42.95
CA ARG A 7 56.71 34.97 41.65
C ARG A 7 55.61 34.85 40.60
N MET A 8 55.57 35.85 39.79
CA MET A 8 55.00 35.83 38.46
C MET A 8 55.76 34.80 37.64
N THR A 9 55.04 33.94 36.99
CA THR A 9 55.57 33.12 35.87
C THR A 9 54.59 33.10 34.76
N SER A 10 54.93 33.83 33.73
CA SER A 10 54.64 33.79 32.32
C SER A 10 53.64 32.78 31.81
N TYR A 11 52.60 33.36 31.29
CA TYR A 11 51.69 32.67 30.35
C TYR A 11 52.37 32.48 29.00
N ARG A 12 52.63 31.25 28.67
CA ARG A 12 52.95 30.88 27.27
C ARG A 12 51.63 30.59 26.55
N THR A 13 51.27 31.49 25.69
CA THR A 13 50.21 31.33 24.71
C THR A 13 50.58 30.21 23.76
N ILE A 14 49.86 29.08 23.87
CA ILE A 14 49.92 28.05 22.86
C ILE A 14 48.70 28.29 21.96
N LYS A 15 48.94 28.81 20.79
CA LYS A 15 47.99 28.82 19.69
C LYS A 15 47.83 27.38 19.19
N GLY A 16 46.87 26.66 19.73
CA GLY A 16 46.43 25.38 19.20
C GLY A 16 45.39 25.63 18.12
N LEU A 17 45.81 25.44 16.89
CA LEU A 17 44.93 25.41 15.73
C LEU A 17 44.15 24.12 15.77
N ALA A 18 42.90 24.16 16.28
CA ALA A 18 41.98 23.02 16.21
C ALA A 18 41.33 23.00 14.84
N LEU A 19 41.86 22.15 13.96
CA LEU A 19 41.20 21.80 12.70
C LEU A 19 39.98 20.93 13.04
N GLY A 20 38.81 21.55 13.17
CA GLY A 20 37.54 20.84 13.28
C GLY A 20 37.15 20.23 11.95
N ALA A 21 37.40 18.95 11.77
CA ALA A 21 36.84 18.20 10.66
C ALA A 21 35.33 18.03 10.89
N ALA A 22 34.53 18.88 10.26
CA ALA A 22 33.09 18.70 10.18
C ALA A 22 32.82 17.54 9.21
N VAL A 23 32.54 16.36 9.77
CA VAL A 23 32.00 15.23 9.00
C VAL A 23 30.56 15.56 8.70
N LEU A 24 30.29 16.07 7.50
CA LEU A 24 28.94 16.16 6.95
C LEU A 24 28.47 14.74 6.62
N LEU A 25 27.69 14.13 7.52
CA LEU A 25 26.90 12.96 7.19
C LEU A 25 25.81 13.41 6.20
N SER A 26 26.08 13.24 4.92
CA SER A 26 25.04 13.33 3.90
C SER A 26 24.15 12.12 4.05
N VAL A 27 23.01 12.28 4.74
CA VAL A 27 21.92 11.32 4.69
C VAL A 27 21.36 11.44 3.29
N ALA A 28 21.75 10.51 2.41
CA ALA A 28 21.09 10.34 1.13
C ALA A 28 19.66 9.83 1.42
N ALA A 29 18.71 10.76 1.42
CA ALA A 29 17.31 10.41 1.36
C ALA A 29 17.09 9.77 -0.01
N THR A 30 17.01 8.43 -0.04
CA THR A 30 16.50 7.72 -1.20
C THR A 30 15.06 8.19 -1.39
N PRO A 31 14.69 8.80 -2.53
CA PRO A 31 13.30 9.08 -2.79
C PRO A 31 12.60 7.72 -2.85
N LEU A 32 11.67 7.52 -1.93
CA LEU A 32 10.68 6.45 -2.06
C LEU A 32 9.95 6.79 -3.37
N ALA A 33 10.24 6.04 -4.43
CA ALA A 33 9.52 6.20 -5.68
C ALA A 33 8.06 5.92 -5.36
N ALA A 34 7.25 6.96 -5.27
CA ALA A 34 5.81 6.83 -5.26
C ALA A 34 5.46 6.07 -6.53
N ALA A 35 4.88 4.86 -6.36
CA ALA A 35 4.32 4.13 -7.49
C ALA A 35 3.35 5.09 -8.18
N THR A 36 3.67 5.46 -9.42
CA THR A 36 2.78 6.31 -10.20
C THR A 36 1.49 5.55 -10.41
N ASP A 37 0.37 6.15 -10.08
CA ASP A 37 -1.00 5.61 -10.24
C ASP A 37 -1.35 5.20 -11.68
N ASP A 38 -0.50 5.52 -12.65
CA ASP A 38 -0.69 5.26 -14.08
C ASP A 38 -0.74 3.78 -14.47
N ASP A 39 -0.31 2.86 -13.60
CA ASP A 39 -0.30 1.42 -13.87
C ASP A 39 -1.43 0.66 -13.15
N SER A 40 -2.33 1.34 -12.46
CA SER A 40 -3.44 0.68 -11.80
C SER A 40 -4.62 0.46 -12.76
N PHE A 41 -5.31 -0.67 -12.59
CA PHE A 41 -6.59 -0.90 -13.24
C PHE A 41 -7.71 -0.60 -12.25
N PHE A 42 -8.70 0.18 -12.69
CA PHE A 42 -9.86 0.55 -11.87
C PHE A 42 -11.15 0.10 -12.55
N THR A 43 -12.08 -0.44 -11.77
CA THR A 43 -13.43 -0.75 -12.23
C THR A 43 -14.47 -0.47 -11.14
N HIS A 44 -15.64 -0.03 -11.57
CA HIS A 44 -16.78 0.22 -10.71
C HIS A 44 -17.89 -0.77 -11.05
N LEU A 45 -18.36 -1.50 -10.05
CA LEU A 45 -19.27 -2.61 -10.21
C LEU A 45 -20.58 -2.32 -9.48
N HIS A 46 -21.69 -2.61 -10.13
CA HIS A 46 -23.03 -2.39 -9.59
C HIS A 46 -23.82 -3.69 -9.49
N THR A 47 -24.52 -3.83 -8.39
CA THR A 47 -25.61 -4.80 -8.22
C THR A 47 -26.84 -4.09 -7.66
N GLU A 48 -27.94 -4.81 -7.51
CA GLU A 48 -29.15 -4.28 -6.87
C GLU A 48 -28.98 -3.99 -5.37
N LYS A 49 -27.95 -4.55 -4.72
CA LYS A 49 -27.77 -4.47 -3.27
C LYS A 49 -26.45 -3.79 -2.84
N ALA A 50 -25.49 -3.72 -3.72
CA ALA A 50 -24.17 -3.20 -3.41
C ALA A 50 -23.46 -2.67 -4.65
N MET A 51 -22.60 -1.71 -4.43
CA MET A 51 -21.61 -1.21 -5.39
C MET A 51 -20.21 -1.51 -4.87
N ALA A 52 -19.28 -1.75 -5.78
CA ALA A 52 -17.89 -2.00 -5.44
C ALA A 52 -16.94 -1.20 -6.33
N ASN A 53 -16.11 -0.40 -5.73
CA ASN A 53 -14.96 0.24 -6.37
C ASN A 53 -13.75 -0.66 -6.21
N VAL A 54 -13.21 -1.14 -7.32
CA VAL A 54 -12.10 -2.10 -7.31
C VAL A 54 -10.90 -1.50 -8.01
N THR A 55 -9.77 -1.51 -7.34
CA THR A 55 -8.48 -1.10 -7.87
C THR A 55 -7.51 -2.28 -7.83
N VAL A 56 -6.89 -2.60 -8.96
CA VAL A 56 -5.81 -3.59 -9.07
C VAL A 56 -4.50 -2.85 -9.27
N SER A 57 -3.58 -2.95 -8.35
CA SER A 57 -2.32 -2.22 -8.39
C SER A 57 -1.11 -3.15 -8.13
N PRO A 58 -0.10 -3.11 -8.97
CA PRO A 58 -0.09 -2.51 -10.31
C PRO A 58 -0.96 -3.33 -11.27
N GLY A 59 -1.49 -2.70 -12.31
CA GLY A 59 -2.30 -3.35 -13.35
C GLY A 59 -1.47 -4.09 -14.39
N ARG A 60 -0.36 -4.68 -13.99
CA ARG A 60 0.61 -5.40 -14.85
C ARG A 60 0.96 -6.75 -14.26
N ALA A 61 1.59 -7.60 -15.10
CA ALA A 61 2.04 -8.92 -14.69
C ALA A 61 2.92 -8.91 -13.43
N GLY A 62 2.73 -9.90 -12.59
CA GLY A 62 3.46 -10.07 -11.33
C GLY A 62 2.56 -10.08 -10.11
N PRO A 63 3.12 -9.77 -8.93
CA PRO A 63 2.35 -9.59 -7.72
C PRO A 63 1.45 -8.36 -7.83
N VAL A 64 0.19 -8.49 -7.42
CA VAL A 64 -0.77 -7.39 -7.39
C VAL A 64 -1.49 -7.32 -6.05
N GLU A 65 -1.95 -6.13 -5.72
CA GLU A 65 -2.88 -5.90 -4.63
C GLU A 65 -4.22 -5.44 -5.20
N ILE A 66 -5.29 -6.03 -4.72
CA ILE A 66 -6.65 -5.67 -5.09
C ILE A 66 -7.28 -4.97 -3.89
N SER A 67 -7.59 -3.69 -4.05
CA SER A 67 -8.33 -2.89 -3.07
C SER A 67 -9.79 -2.82 -3.49
N ILE A 68 -10.70 -3.04 -2.54
CA ILE A 68 -12.13 -3.08 -2.77
C ILE A 68 -12.77 -2.15 -1.75
N GLN A 69 -13.54 -1.17 -2.22
CA GLN A 69 -14.39 -0.34 -1.40
C GLN A 69 -15.84 -0.66 -1.72
N LEU A 70 -16.64 -0.88 -0.68
CA LEU A 70 -18.05 -1.24 -0.81
C LEU A 70 -18.96 -0.09 -0.44
N GLU A 71 -19.99 0.09 -1.25
CA GLU A 71 -21.01 1.11 -1.05
C GLU A 71 -22.41 0.50 -1.22
N THR A 72 -23.37 1.11 -0.58
CA THR A 72 -24.78 0.84 -0.85
C THR A 72 -25.17 1.45 -2.19
N THR A 73 -26.37 1.16 -2.68
CA THR A 73 -26.91 1.79 -3.89
C THR A 73 -27.14 3.30 -3.75
N ASP A 74 -27.12 3.82 -2.52
CA ASP A 74 -27.23 5.24 -2.21
C ASP A 74 -25.85 5.91 -1.99
N GLU A 75 -24.77 5.25 -2.44
CA GLU A 75 -23.37 5.74 -2.33
C GLU A 75 -22.91 5.98 -0.88
N THR A 76 -23.46 5.24 0.07
CA THR A 76 -23.00 5.26 1.46
C THR A 76 -22.12 4.04 1.76
N PRO A 77 -21.17 4.14 2.69
CA PRO A 77 -20.30 3.02 3.04
C PRO A 77 -21.09 1.77 3.41
N LEU A 78 -20.75 0.63 2.81
CA LEU A 78 -21.37 -0.67 3.09
C LEU A 78 -20.43 -1.52 3.93
N THR A 79 -20.84 -1.82 5.15
CA THR A 79 -20.15 -2.76 6.01
C THR A 79 -20.60 -4.18 5.69
N ALA A 80 -19.73 -4.97 5.05
CA ALA A 80 -19.96 -6.40 4.81
C ALA A 80 -19.33 -7.26 5.91
N LYS A 81 -19.80 -8.49 6.05
CA LYS A 81 -19.21 -9.48 6.98
C LYS A 81 -17.93 -10.10 6.40
N ALA A 82 -17.95 -10.41 5.12
CA ALA A 82 -16.84 -11.02 4.41
C ALA A 82 -16.86 -10.65 2.93
N VAL A 83 -15.68 -10.60 2.33
CA VAL A 83 -15.49 -10.42 0.89
C VAL A 83 -14.51 -11.47 0.41
N SER A 84 -14.83 -12.16 -0.67
CA SER A 84 -13.94 -13.09 -1.35
C SER A 84 -13.68 -12.66 -2.78
N VAL A 85 -12.49 -12.97 -3.29
CA VAL A 85 -12.06 -12.68 -4.65
C VAL A 85 -11.77 -13.97 -5.37
N THR A 86 -12.27 -14.09 -6.59
CA THR A 86 -11.93 -15.16 -7.54
C THR A 86 -11.33 -14.54 -8.80
N LEU A 87 -10.39 -15.23 -9.40
CA LEU A 87 -9.73 -14.79 -10.64
C LEU A 87 -9.68 -15.95 -11.62
N VAL A 88 -10.18 -15.72 -12.82
CA VAL A 88 -10.18 -16.69 -13.93
C VAL A 88 -9.50 -16.05 -15.13
N ASP A 89 -8.44 -16.68 -15.61
CA ASP A 89 -7.81 -16.34 -16.88
C ASP A 89 -8.77 -16.70 -18.01
N THR A 90 -9.26 -15.71 -18.76
CA THR A 90 -10.28 -15.93 -19.80
C THR A 90 -9.72 -16.57 -21.07
N GLN A 91 -8.40 -16.58 -21.25
CA GLN A 91 -7.74 -17.19 -22.40
C GLN A 91 -7.52 -18.69 -22.19
N THR A 92 -7.13 -19.07 -20.99
CA THR A 92 -6.77 -20.46 -20.66
C THR A 92 -7.84 -21.19 -19.86
N GLY A 93 -8.79 -20.45 -19.27
CA GLY A 93 -9.77 -20.99 -18.33
C GLY A 93 -9.18 -21.33 -16.95
N ARG A 94 -7.93 -20.98 -16.71
CA ARG A 94 -7.25 -21.23 -15.42
C ARG A 94 -7.90 -20.41 -14.33
N LYS A 95 -8.36 -21.08 -13.28
CA LYS A 95 -8.86 -20.46 -12.05
C LYS A 95 -7.76 -20.44 -11.00
N LEU A 96 -7.60 -19.29 -10.35
CA LEU A 96 -6.87 -19.22 -9.11
C LEU A 96 -7.77 -19.65 -7.95
N ALA A 97 -7.17 -20.14 -6.87
CA ALA A 97 -7.92 -20.44 -5.66
C ALA A 97 -8.63 -19.18 -5.14
N PRO A 98 -9.88 -19.26 -4.69
CA PRO A 98 -10.56 -18.13 -4.08
C PRO A 98 -9.77 -17.62 -2.86
N VAL A 99 -9.70 -16.31 -2.72
CA VAL A 99 -8.99 -15.65 -1.62
C VAL A 99 -9.97 -14.81 -0.82
N GLU A 100 -10.01 -15.04 0.49
CA GLU A 100 -10.74 -14.16 1.41
C GLU A 100 -10.00 -12.83 1.54
N ALA A 101 -10.71 -11.73 1.36
CA ALA A 101 -10.15 -10.41 1.52
C ALA A 101 -9.96 -10.07 2.99
N ALA A 102 -8.86 -9.41 3.30
CA ALA A 102 -8.64 -8.84 4.62
C ALA A 102 -9.37 -7.49 4.73
N ARG A 103 -10.02 -7.25 5.86
CA ARG A 103 -10.65 -5.97 6.14
C ARG A 103 -9.59 -4.90 6.33
N ASP A 104 -9.71 -3.77 5.64
CA ASP A 104 -8.78 -2.63 5.69
C ASP A 104 -9.46 -1.34 6.16
N GLY A 105 -10.73 -1.40 6.51
CA GLY A 105 -11.55 -0.30 6.98
C GLY A 105 -12.98 -0.74 7.25
N GLU A 106 -13.88 0.20 7.43
CA GLU A 106 -15.30 -0.11 7.67
C GLU A 106 -15.96 -0.71 6.42
N ASP A 107 -15.68 -0.13 5.27
CA ASP A 107 -16.20 -0.48 3.94
C ASP A 107 -15.12 -1.02 2.99
N SER A 108 -13.87 -1.14 3.46
CA SER A 108 -12.71 -1.36 2.62
C SER A 108 -12.05 -2.71 2.91
N TRP A 109 -11.62 -3.37 1.83
CA TRP A 109 -11.06 -4.70 1.83
C TRP A 109 -9.84 -4.79 0.92
N ARG A 110 -8.96 -5.72 1.21
CA ARG A 110 -7.70 -5.89 0.47
C ARG A 110 -7.34 -7.35 0.27
N VAL A 111 -6.88 -7.67 -0.94
CA VAL A 111 -6.36 -8.98 -1.33
C VAL A 111 -5.00 -8.83 -1.96
N LYS A 112 -4.05 -9.68 -1.57
CA LYS A 112 -2.76 -9.80 -2.25
C LYS A 112 -2.74 -11.06 -3.09
N VAL A 113 -2.41 -10.91 -4.36
CA VAL A 113 -2.25 -12.01 -5.30
C VAL A 113 -0.78 -12.11 -5.68
N ALA A 114 -0.18 -13.28 -5.44
CA ALA A 114 1.26 -13.46 -5.59
C ALA A 114 1.74 -13.32 -7.04
N GLN A 115 0.91 -13.71 -7.99
CA GLN A 115 1.29 -13.70 -9.41
C GLN A 115 0.06 -13.68 -10.32
N LEU A 116 -0.02 -12.66 -11.18
CA LEU A 116 -0.89 -12.64 -12.35
C LEU A 116 -0.05 -12.61 -13.63
N THR A 117 -0.52 -13.30 -14.66
CA THR A 117 0.06 -13.23 -16.00
C THR A 117 -0.61 -12.12 -16.79
N PRO A 118 0.06 -11.56 -17.83
CA PRO A 118 -0.58 -10.60 -18.72
C PRO A 118 -1.78 -11.22 -19.42
N GLY A 119 -2.79 -10.42 -19.68
CA GLY A 119 -3.98 -10.86 -20.39
C GLY A 119 -5.28 -10.43 -19.73
N ARG A 120 -6.37 -11.00 -20.22
CA ARG A 120 -7.72 -10.74 -19.69
C ARG A 120 -8.07 -11.75 -18.63
N TRP A 121 -8.51 -11.23 -17.49
CA TRP A 121 -8.98 -12.00 -16.37
C TRP A 121 -10.44 -11.65 -16.05
N MET A 122 -11.19 -12.61 -15.58
CA MET A 122 -12.48 -12.37 -14.96
C MET A 122 -12.28 -12.29 -13.46
N LEU A 123 -12.52 -11.11 -12.91
CA LEU A 123 -12.53 -10.86 -11.47
C LEU A 123 -13.94 -11.14 -10.96
N GLY A 124 -14.07 -12.04 -10.00
CA GLY A 124 -15.31 -12.28 -9.28
C GLY A 124 -15.20 -11.81 -7.84
N LEU A 125 -16.20 -11.09 -7.36
CA LEU A 125 -16.37 -10.73 -5.97
C LEU A 125 -17.55 -11.48 -5.37
N GLY A 126 -17.34 -12.14 -4.24
CA GLY A 126 -18.38 -12.65 -3.37
C GLY A 126 -18.48 -11.76 -2.14
N ILE A 127 -19.59 -11.08 -1.96
CA ILE A 127 -19.82 -10.14 -0.85
C ILE A 127 -20.90 -10.73 0.07
N SER A 128 -20.54 -11.06 1.29
CA SER A 128 -21.46 -11.46 2.35
C SER A 128 -21.84 -10.22 3.16
N ILE A 129 -23.00 -9.64 2.86
CA ILE A 129 -23.51 -8.46 3.57
C ILE A 129 -24.02 -8.89 4.96
N SER A 130 -24.79 -9.97 5.00
CA SER A 130 -25.27 -10.61 6.22
C SER A 130 -25.22 -12.13 6.09
N GLU A 131 -25.73 -12.86 7.05
CA GLU A 131 -25.85 -14.33 6.93
C GLU A 131 -26.80 -14.77 5.83
N ALA A 132 -27.86 -13.97 5.61
CA ALA A 132 -28.89 -14.24 4.61
C ALA A 132 -28.62 -13.57 3.26
N ASP A 133 -27.86 -12.45 3.26
CA ASP A 133 -27.63 -11.65 2.07
C ASP A 133 -26.21 -11.83 1.54
N ARG A 134 -26.12 -12.43 0.36
CA ARG A 134 -24.88 -12.58 -0.41
C ARG A 134 -25.08 -12.05 -1.81
N VAL A 135 -24.05 -11.38 -2.30
CA VAL A 135 -23.99 -10.82 -3.64
C VAL A 135 -22.75 -11.35 -4.34
N SER A 136 -22.93 -11.75 -5.59
CA SER A 136 -21.80 -12.10 -6.46
C SER A 136 -21.81 -11.17 -7.68
N ILE A 137 -20.63 -10.70 -8.03
CA ILE A 137 -20.46 -9.78 -9.14
C ILE A 137 -19.17 -10.13 -9.89
N GLU A 138 -19.19 -10.04 -11.19
CA GLU A 138 -18.03 -10.36 -12.04
C GLU A 138 -17.72 -9.19 -12.96
N SER A 139 -16.45 -8.97 -13.22
CA SER A 139 -15.96 -7.96 -14.15
C SER A 139 -14.71 -8.42 -14.87
N PRO A 140 -14.61 -8.18 -16.19
CA PRO A 140 -13.35 -8.36 -16.88
C PRO A 140 -12.36 -7.30 -16.43
N ILE A 141 -11.12 -7.73 -16.19
CA ILE A 141 -9.96 -6.87 -15.93
C ILE A 141 -8.86 -7.17 -16.93
N LEU A 142 -8.01 -6.18 -17.19
CA LEU A 142 -6.85 -6.33 -18.09
C LEU A 142 -5.57 -6.13 -17.27
N ILE A 143 -4.69 -7.13 -17.34
CA ILE A 143 -3.34 -7.10 -16.80
C ILE A 143 -2.36 -6.90 -17.96
N LYS A 144 -1.53 -5.86 -17.89
CA LYS A 144 -0.53 -5.50 -18.90
C LYS A 144 0.75 -6.31 -18.76
#